data_c5c37b654a558671d72b2faeb8d54fde
#
_entry.id   c5c37b654a558671d72b2faeb8d54fde
#
_cell.length_a   1.000
_cell.length_b   1.000
_cell.length_c   1.000
_cell.angle_alpha   90.00
_cell.angle_beta   90.00
_cell.angle_gamma   90.00
#
_symmetry.space_group_name_H-M   'P 1'
#
loop_
_entity.id
_entity.type
_entity.pdbx_description
1 polymer ?
#
loop_
_entity_poly.entity_id
_entity_poly.type
_entity_poly.pdbx_seq_one_letter_code
_entity_poly.pdbx_strand_id
1 'polypeptide(L)'
;FINEILATAQEENAMAETCKLNWANINEAGCQFAMGYQSGSDMNRFYAPKDGGRLWGSTVSYLESHDEQRLAYKQNQWGETGVKGNIVNSMHRLGSAAAQMILAPGAHMIWEFSELGNYDNTKNSDGGNNTDPKTVRWNLLDDSNRRGLYDNYSELIAIRNGNTDLFAETATFDINCGQANWADGRTMVSKAGDKELYTVINPNINKEITVNVNFGLKDDAAYQIVSKSYNSNPSFSASAGTVTVPANCYVAIGSMKVSGVEGVWSDSAASALSIHREGNSIVVDNAAAPVVIFTADGRKVASLQGAGRVETGAGVYIVTSGKDTVKIVM
;
A
#
# COMPACT_ATOMS: atom_id res chain seq x y z
N PHE A 1 -13.64 17.02 -10.26
CA PHE A 1 -14.24 16.26 -11.38
C PHE A 1 -13.16 15.39 -12.01
N ILE A 2 -13.43 14.10 -12.27
CA ILE A 2 -12.50 13.16 -12.91
C ILE A 2 -13.10 12.76 -14.24
N ASN A 3 -12.34 12.94 -15.34
CA ASN A 3 -12.77 12.57 -16.68
C ASN A 3 -12.29 11.14 -17.01
N GLU A 4 -13.14 10.39 -17.66
CA GLU A 4 -12.77 9.17 -18.36
C GLU A 4 -12.88 9.44 -19.86
N ILE A 5 -11.75 9.76 -20.47
CA ILE A 5 -11.68 10.16 -21.86
C ILE A 5 -10.46 9.53 -22.53
N LEU A 6 -10.55 9.38 -23.84
CA LEU A 6 -9.41 9.05 -24.70
C LEU A 6 -8.91 10.34 -25.35
N ALA A 7 -7.91 10.98 -24.76
CA ALA A 7 -7.36 12.24 -25.20
C ALA A 7 -5.84 12.21 -25.24
N THR A 8 -5.24 13.17 -25.95
CA THR A 8 -3.80 13.38 -25.93
C THR A 8 -3.35 14.00 -24.61
N ALA A 9 -2.08 13.85 -24.24
CA ALA A 9 -1.53 14.51 -23.05
C ALA A 9 -1.72 16.04 -23.07
N GLN A 10 -1.68 16.66 -24.27
CA GLN A 10 -1.89 18.08 -24.43
C GLN A 10 -3.35 18.49 -24.08
N GLU A 11 -4.32 17.71 -24.54
CA GLU A 11 -5.74 17.98 -24.26
C GLU A 11 -6.04 17.74 -22.77
N GLU A 12 -5.49 16.67 -22.18
CA GLU A 12 -5.63 16.39 -20.76
C GLU A 12 -4.99 17.48 -19.90
N ASN A 13 -3.83 18.02 -20.30
CA ASN A 13 -3.20 19.14 -19.60
C ASN A 13 -4.08 20.39 -19.64
N ALA A 14 -4.69 20.72 -20.79
CA ALA A 14 -5.62 21.83 -20.91
C ALA A 14 -6.86 21.64 -20.02
N MET A 15 -7.34 20.43 -19.83
CA MET A 15 -8.41 20.12 -18.89
C MET A 15 -7.96 20.27 -17.43
N ALA A 16 -6.73 19.83 -17.11
CA ALA A 16 -6.17 19.94 -15.78
C ALA A 16 -6.03 21.41 -15.32
N GLU A 17 -5.70 22.32 -16.22
CA GLU A 17 -5.67 23.77 -15.94
C GLU A 17 -7.04 24.33 -15.50
N THR A 18 -8.13 23.62 -15.79
CA THR A 18 -9.48 23.94 -15.34
C THR A 18 -9.93 23.12 -14.12
N CYS A 19 -9.00 22.63 -13.31
CA CYS A 19 -9.24 21.79 -12.11
C CYS A 19 -9.98 20.47 -12.39
N LYS A 20 -9.78 19.87 -13.57
CA LYS A 20 -10.31 18.55 -13.90
C LYS A 20 -9.16 17.57 -13.90
N LEU A 21 -9.36 16.43 -13.24
CA LEU A 21 -8.44 15.31 -13.29
C LEU A 21 -8.84 14.34 -14.41
N ASN A 22 -7.88 13.56 -14.89
CA ASN A 22 -8.12 12.54 -15.90
C ASN A 22 -7.67 11.17 -15.38
N TRP A 23 -8.39 10.13 -15.72
CA TRP A 23 -8.00 8.78 -15.34
C TRP A 23 -6.76 8.34 -16.12
N ALA A 24 -5.78 7.76 -15.41
CA ALA A 24 -4.58 7.18 -15.98
C ALA A 24 -4.57 5.67 -15.70
N ASN A 25 -4.98 4.89 -16.69
CA ASN A 25 -5.04 3.44 -16.62
C ASN A 25 -3.62 2.84 -16.74
N ILE A 26 -3.18 2.14 -15.68
CA ILE A 26 -1.88 1.43 -15.62
C ILE A 26 -2.10 -0.09 -15.50
N ASN A 27 -3.33 -0.57 -15.73
CA ASN A 27 -3.70 -1.98 -15.54
C ASN A 27 -2.86 -2.94 -16.36
N GLU A 28 -2.63 -2.66 -17.65
CA GLU A 28 -1.87 -3.57 -18.50
C GLU A 28 -0.44 -3.78 -17.96
N ALA A 29 0.26 -2.69 -17.66
CA ALA A 29 1.61 -2.75 -17.09
C ALA A 29 1.61 -3.41 -15.70
N GLY A 30 0.61 -3.12 -14.88
CA GLY A 30 0.38 -3.77 -13.59
C GLY A 30 0.17 -5.27 -13.73
N CYS A 31 -0.65 -5.70 -14.68
CA CYS A 31 -0.87 -7.12 -14.99
C CYS A 31 0.42 -7.83 -15.42
N GLN A 32 1.19 -7.24 -16.34
CA GLN A 32 2.47 -7.81 -16.77
C GLN A 32 3.44 -7.94 -15.59
N PHE A 33 3.58 -6.87 -14.80
CA PHE A 33 4.38 -6.91 -13.59
C PHE A 33 3.88 -7.99 -12.61
N ALA A 34 2.60 -8.01 -12.31
CA ALA A 34 2.00 -8.95 -11.36
C ALA A 34 2.16 -10.41 -11.80
N MET A 35 1.99 -10.70 -13.09
CA MET A 35 2.21 -12.03 -13.66
C MET A 35 3.68 -12.48 -13.67
N GLY A 36 4.66 -11.57 -13.56
CA GLY A 36 6.08 -11.90 -13.60
C GLY A 36 6.75 -11.62 -14.93
N TYR A 37 6.10 -10.90 -15.85
CA TYR A 37 6.65 -10.58 -17.17
C TYR A 37 7.31 -9.19 -17.18
N GLN A 38 8.54 -9.15 -17.70
CA GLN A 38 9.29 -7.90 -17.88
C GLN A 38 8.71 -7.02 -18.99
N SER A 39 8.39 -7.65 -20.14
CA SER A 39 7.84 -6.94 -21.29
C SER A 39 6.49 -6.31 -20.94
N GLY A 40 6.31 -5.04 -21.31
CA GLY A 40 5.08 -4.30 -21.09
C GLY A 40 4.82 -3.88 -19.64
N SER A 41 5.77 -4.08 -18.71
CA SER A 41 5.60 -3.80 -17.28
C SER A 41 6.09 -2.42 -16.86
N ASP A 42 6.06 -1.41 -17.74
CA ASP A 42 6.48 -0.05 -17.41
C ASP A 42 5.44 0.65 -16.54
N MET A 43 5.82 0.94 -15.31
CA MET A 43 4.98 1.59 -14.30
C MET A 43 5.46 3.03 -13.97
N ASN A 44 6.37 3.62 -14.76
CA ASN A 44 6.78 5.01 -14.59
C ASN A 44 5.61 6.00 -14.73
N ARG A 45 4.57 5.60 -15.46
CA ARG A 45 3.34 6.37 -15.68
C ARG A 45 2.53 6.67 -14.42
N PHE A 46 2.83 6.06 -13.27
CA PHE A 46 2.26 6.50 -11.99
C PHE A 46 2.67 7.93 -11.61
N TYR A 47 3.76 8.41 -12.17
CA TYR A 47 4.17 9.81 -12.07
C TYR A 47 3.76 10.54 -13.35
N ALA A 48 2.73 11.37 -13.28
CA ALA A 48 2.11 12.03 -14.43
C ALA A 48 3.11 12.69 -15.39
N PRO A 49 4.19 13.38 -14.93
CA PRO A 49 5.20 13.93 -15.86
C PRO A 49 5.95 12.87 -16.69
N LYS A 50 6.00 11.62 -16.24
CA LYS A 50 6.56 10.48 -17.01
C LYS A 50 5.53 9.82 -17.93
N ASP A 51 4.28 10.23 -17.87
CA ASP A 51 3.19 9.75 -18.74
C ASP A 51 2.91 10.76 -19.87
N GLY A 52 3.78 10.80 -20.88
CA GLY A 52 3.62 11.68 -22.03
C GLY A 52 3.73 13.18 -21.72
N GLY A 53 4.36 13.56 -20.60
CA GLY A 53 4.52 14.97 -20.22
C GLY A 53 3.25 15.60 -19.61
N ARG A 54 2.41 14.80 -18.98
CA ARG A 54 1.24 15.31 -18.25
C ARG A 54 1.67 16.18 -17.08
N LEU A 55 0.85 17.16 -16.74
CA LEU A 55 1.09 18.04 -15.60
C LEU A 55 1.08 17.24 -14.29
N TRP A 56 1.88 17.68 -13.34
CA TRP A 56 1.87 17.11 -12.00
C TRP A 56 0.44 17.18 -11.41
N GLY A 57 0.00 16.09 -10.78
CA GLY A 57 -1.32 16.04 -10.14
C GLY A 57 -2.53 16.09 -11.09
N SER A 58 -2.32 16.03 -12.42
CA SER A 58 -3.42 16.08 -13.40
C SER A 58 -4.17 14.77 -13.57
N THR A 59 -3.65 13.67 -13.00
CA THR A 59 -4.19 12.34 -13.21
C THR A 59 -4.62 11.66 -11.90
N VAL A 60 -5.62 10.77 -12.00
CA VAL A 60 -5.90 9.74 -11.01
C VAL A 60 -5.49 8.41 -11.62
N SER A 61 -4.35 7.89 -11.21
CA SER A 61 -3.84 6.63 -11.74
C SER A 61 -4.29 5.43 -10.92
N TYR A 62 -4.38 4.27 -11.58
CA TYR A 62 -4.88 3.06 -10.94
C TYR A 62 -4.32 1.79 -11.58
N LEU A 63 -4.32 0.71 -10.79
CA LEU A 63 -3.98 -0.65 -11.23
C LEU A 63 -5.20 -1.45 -11.68
N GLU A 64 -6.35 -1.23 -11.04
CA GLU A 64 -7.59 -1.95 -11.29
C GLU A 64 -8.76 -0.98 -11.27
N SER A 65 -9.77 -1.24 -12.11
CA SER A 65 -11.06 -0.56 -12.10
C SER A 65 -12.19 -1.52 -12.50
N HIS A 66 -13.39 -0.98 -12.66
CA HIS A 66 -14.57 -1.74 -13.09
C HIS A 66 -14.46 -2.27 -14.53
N ASP A 67 -13.61 -1.68 -15.36
CA ASP A 67 -13.46 -2.03 -16.78
C ASP A 67 -12.34 -3.02 -17.06
N GLU A 68 -11.32 -3.11 -16.19
CA GLU A 68 -10.18 -3.97 -16.39
C GLU A 68 -10.30 -5.31 -15.68
N GLN A 69 -9.40 -6.23 -16.07
CA GLN A 69 -9.26 -7.49 -15.36
C GLN A 69 -8.39 -7.32 -14.11
N ARG A 70 -8.73 -8.01 -13.04
CA ARG A 70 -7.97 -7.98 -11.80
C ARG A 70 -6.56 -8.58 -11.97
N LEU A 71 -5.58 -7.95 -11.33
CA LEU A 71 -4.20 -8.40 -11.36
C LEU A 71 -4.06 -9.83 -10.81
N ALA A 72 -4.72 -10.12 -9.69
CA ALA A 72 -4.68 -11.46 -9.09
C ALA A 72 -5.35 -12.53 -9.97
N TYR A 73 -6.39 -12.18 -10.72
CA TYR A 73 -6.97 -13.08 -11.72
C TYR A 73 -5.95 -13.41 -12.81
N LYS A 74 -5.26 -12.39 -13.34
CA LYS A 74 -4.22 -12.56 -14.35
C LYS A 74 -3.07 -13.45 -13.84
N GLN A 75 -2.62 -13.24 -12.60
CA GLN A 75 -1.60 -14.10 -11.96
C GLN A 75 -2.03 -15.58 -11.94
N ASN A 76 -3.29 -15.83 -11.55
CA ASN A 76 -3.81 -17.19 -11.44
C ASN A 76 -3.95 -17.88 -12.80
N GLN A 77 -4.25 -17.13 -13.86
CA GLN A 77 -4.47 -17.69 -15.20
C GLN A 77 -3.16 -17.82 -15.98
N TRP A 78 -2.34 -16.78 -15.98
CA TRP A 78 -1.20 -16.64 -16.90
C TRP A 78 0.11 -16.25 -16.22
N GLY A 79 0.19 -16.31 -14.88
CA GLY A 79 1.42 -16.00 -14.15
C GLY A 79 2.56 -16.94 -14.53
N GLU A 80 3.78 -16.40 -14.50
CA GLU A 80 5.02 -17.14 -14.69
C GLU A 80 5.19 -18.26 -13.64
N THR A 81 6.03 -19.24 -13.97
CA THR A 81 6.45 -20.27 -13.01
C THR A 81 7.05 -19.63 -11.76
N GLY A 82 6.49 -19.96 -10.59
CA GLY A 82 6.86 -19.35 -9.32
C GLY A 82 5.95 -18.21 -8.89
N VAL A 83 5.04 -17.74 -9.77
CA VAL A 83 3.94 -16.81 -9.43
C VAL A 83 2.63 -17.57 -9.42
N LYS A 84 2.24 -18.15 -10.56
CA LYS A 84 1.03 -18.95 -10.67
C LYS A 84 1.01 -20.11 -9.67
N GLY A 85 -0.04 -20.18 -8.84
CA GLY A 85 -0.18 -21.19 -7.80
C GLY A 85 0.68 -20.97 -6.54
N ASN A 86 1.44 -19.89 -6.47
CA ASN A 86 2.23 -19.52 -5.30
C ASN A 86 1.63 -18.27 -4.65
N ILE A 87 0.80 -18.45 -3.63
CA ILE A 87 0.07 -17.35 -2.97
C ILE A 87 1.01 -16.32 -2.35
N VAL A 88 2.14 -16.74 -1.75
CA VAL A 88 3.11 -15.85 -1.12
C VAL A 88 3.71 -14.91 -2.17
N ASN A 89 4.28 -15.47 -3.25
CA ASN A 89 4.87 -14.67 -4.32
C ASN A 89 3.82 -13.80 -5.03
N SER A 90 2.60 -14.31 -5.22
CA SER A 90 1.51 -13.53 -5.80
C SER A 90 1.17 -12.31 -4.95
N MET A 91 1.00 -12.47 -3.64
CA MET A 91 0.67 -11.34 -2.75
C MET A 91 1.85 -10.38 -2.59
N HIS A 92 3.10 -10.87 -2.52
CA HIS A 92 4.29 -10.01 -2.54
C HIS A 92 4.35 -9.13 -3.80
N ARG A 93 4.04 -9.69 -4.97
CA ARG A 93 4.01 -8.91 -6.23
C ARG A 93 2.89 -7.89 -6.26
N LEU A 94 1.70 -8.22 -5.75
CA LEU A 94 0.60 -7.24 -5.62
C LEU A 94 0.98 -6.12 -4.65
N GLY A 95 1.60 -6.42 -3.52
CA GLY A 95 2.13 -5.43 -2.58
C GLY A 95 3.21 -4.55 -3.22
N SER A 96 4.10 -5.15 -4.03
CA SER A 96 5.13 -4.43 -4.78
C SER A 96 4.55 -3.52 -5.86
N ALA A 97 3.44 -3.91 -6.50
CA ALA A 97 2.70 -3.06 -7.44
C ALA A 97 2.00 -1.90 -6.70
N ALA A 98 1.37 -2.20 -5.56
CA ALA A 98 0.75 -1.20 -4.71
C ALA A 98 1.75 -0.16 -4.19
N ALA A 99 2.96 -0.58 -3.80
CA ALA A 99 4.02 0.34 -3.37
C ALA A 99 4.42 1.32 -4.49
N GLN A 100 4.53 0.84 -5.75
CA GLN A 100 4.82 1.69 -6.90
C GLN A 100 3.70 2.71 -7.18
N MET A 101 2.43 2.34 -6.95
CA MET A 101 1.30 3.24 -7.10
C MET A 101 1.19 4.22 -5.93
N ILE A 102 1.08 3.70 -4.70
CA ILE A 102 0.72 4.51 -3.53
C ILE A 102 1.84 5.49 -3.15
N LEU A 103 3.11 5.13 -3.36
CA LEU A 103 4.26 5.99 -3.04
C LEU A 103 4.72 6.86 -4.22
N ALA A 104 4.02 6.88 -5.33
CA ALA A 104 4.20 7.89 -6.39
C ALA A 104 3.38 9.16 -6.06
N PRO A 105 3.84 10.38 -6.43
CA PRO A 105 3.04 11.61 -6.31
C PRO A 105 1.79 11.61 -7.21
N GLY A 106 0.78 12.36 -6.82
CA GLY A 106 -0.48 12.47 -7.55
C GLY A 106 -1.63 11.76 -6.84
N ALA A 107 -2.81 11.74 -7.45
CA ALA A 107 -3.97 11.02 -6.95
C ALA A 107 -3.99 9.58 -7.49
N HIS A 108 -4.41 8.63 -6.66
CA HIS A 108 -4.51 7.23 -7.03
C HIS A 108 -5.85 6.66 -6.59
N MET A 109 -6.36 5.71 -7.37
CA MET A 109 -7.57 4.96 -7.03
C MET A 109 -7.21 3.52 -6.69
N ILE A 110 -7.74 3.04 -5.57
CA ILE A 110 -7.75 1.62 -5.19
C ILE A 110 -9.17 1.11 -5.44
N TRP A 111 -9.33 0.13 -6.33
CA TRP A 111 -10.61 -0.51 -6.54
C TRP A 111 -10.87 -1.54 -5.43
N GLU A 112 -12.14 -1.70 -5.04
CA GLU A 112 -12.51 -2.54 -3.91
C GLU A 112 -11.89 -3.94 -3.99
N PHE A 113 -11.35 -4.42 -2.86
CA PHE A 113 -10.73 -5.73 -2.67
C PHE A 113 -9.44 -5.97 -3.48
N SER A 114 -8.86 -4.94 -4.16
CA SER A 114 -7.50 -5.03 -4.71
C SER A 114 -6.49 -5.24 -3.58
N GLU A 115 -6.71 -4.62 -2.43
CA GLU A 115 -5.91 -4.75 -1.21
C GLU A 115 -5.98 -6.15 -0.58
N LEU A 116 -6.92 -6.98 -1.01
CA LEU A 116 -7.03 -8.39 -0.62
C LEU A 116 -6.60 -9.35 -1.73
N GLY A 117 -6.10 -8.83 -2.85
CA GLY A 117 -5.76 -9.62 -4.02
C GLY A 117 -6.96 -10.40 -4.54
N ASN A 118 -8.13 -9.74 -4.67
CA ASN A 118 -9.32 -10.36 -5.24
C ASN A 118 -9.02 -10.86 -6.65
N TYR A 119 -9.38 -12.13 -6.91
CA TYR A 119 -9.10 -12.84 -8.15
C TYR A 119 -10.36 -13.19 -8.95
N ASP A 120 -11.46 -12.51 -8.69
CA ASP A 120 -12.70 -12.71 -9.45
C ASP A 120 -12.50 -12.28 -10.91
N ASN A 121 -13.14 -13.03 -11.82
CA ASN A 121 -13.20 -12.63 -13.21
C ASN A 121 -14.15 -11.44 -13.37
N THR A 122 -13.66 -10.36 -13.99
CA THR A 122 -14.44 -9.14 -14.25
C THR A 122 -15.05 -9.13 -15.65
N LYS A 123 -14.85 -10.20 -16.43
CA LYS A 123 -15.39 -10.31 -17.80
C LYS A 123 -16.48 -11.33 -17.89
N ASN A 124 -17.40 -11.11 -18.81
CA ASN A 124 -18.40 -12.06 -19.26
C ASN A 124 -17.76 -13.18 -20.11
N SER A 125 -18.53 -14.21 -20.42
CA SER A 125 -18.07 -15.34 -21.24
C SER A 125 -17.68 -14.95 -22.67
N ASP A 126 -18.21 -13.85 -23.18
CA ASP A 126 -17.88 -13.27 -24.48
C ASP A 126 -16.65 -12.32 -24.45
N GLY A 127 -16.07 -12.11 -23.27
CA GLY A 127 -14.94 -11.21 -23.05
C GLY A 127 -15.30 -9.74 -22.80
N GLY A 128 -16.58 -9.38 -22.88
CA GLY A 128 -17.09 -8.05 -22.54
C GLY A 128 -17.02 -7.77 -21.03
N ASN A 129 -17.15 -6.50 -20.64
CA ASN A 129 -17.19 -6.12 -19.25
C ASN A 129 -18.46 -6.64 -18.57
N ASN A 130 -18.30 -7.27 -17.41
CA ASN A 130 -19.41 -7.65 -16.57
C ASN A 130 -19.84 -6.43 -15.73
N THR A 131 -21.04 -5.92 -15.97
CA THR A 131 -21.62 -4.78 -15.27
C THR A 131 -22.46 -5.16 -14.05
N ASP A 132 -22.59 -6.45 -13.76
CA ASP A 132 -23.31 -6.93 -12.56
C ASP A 132 -22.62 -6.47 -11.27
N PRO A 133 -23.37 -6.36 -10.16
CA PRO A 133 -22.80 -6.07 -8.85
C PRO A 133 -21.68 -7.06 -8.49
N LYS A 134 -20.56 -6.52 -8.01
CA LYS A 134 -19.40 -7.35 -7.65
C LYS A 134 -19.61 -8.03 -6.30
N THR A 135 -19.08 -9.24 -6.17
CA THR A 135 -19.17 -10.00 -4.91
C THR A 135 -18.33 -9.35 -3.82
N VAL A 136 -18.92 -9.15 -2.66
CA VAL A 136 -18.20 -8.71 -1.45
C VAL A 136 -17.26 -9.83 -0.98
N ARG A 137 -15.97 -9.50 -0.80
CA ARG A 137 -14.88 -10.47 -0.59
C ARG A 137 -14.14 -10.31 0.75
N TRP A 138 -14.79 -9.83 1.80
CA TRP A 138 -14.16 -9.74 3.12
C TRP A 138 -13.65 -11.07 3.68
N ASN A 139 -14.23 -12.19 3.24
CA ASN A 139 -13.76 -13.52 3.58
C ASN A 139 -12.32 -13.81 3.11
N LEU A 140 -11.76 -13.04 2.17
CA LEU A 140 -10.37 -13.16 1.74
C LEU A 140 -9.38 -12.79 2.86
N LEU A 141 -9.80 -12.03 3.87
CA LEU A 141 -9.00 -11.73 5.06
C LEU A 141 -8.73 -12.95 5.94
N ASP A 142 -9.42 -14.06 5.76
CA ASP A 142 -9.17 -15.30 6.50
C ASP A 142 -7.84 -15.97 6.07
N ASP A 143 -7.34 -15.67 4.87
CA ASP A 143 -6.02 -16.09 4.41
C ASP A 143 -4.93 -15.13 4.93
N SER A 144 -3.93 -15.67 5.62
CA SER A 144 -2.86 -14.88 6.26
C SER A 144 -1.99 -14.10 5.26
N ASN A 145 -1.80 -14.60 4.03
CA ASN A 145 -1.03 -13.91 3.01
C ASN A 145 -1.78 -12.71 2.43
N ARG A 146 -3.10 -12.84 2.29
CA ARG A 146 -3.97 -11.74 1.84
C ARG A 146 -4.12 -10.69 2.93
N ARG A 147 -4.19 -11.10 4.19
CA ARG A 147 -4.08 -10.19 5.34
C ARG A 147 -2.77 -9.42 5.32
N GLY A 148 -1.64 -10.09 5.06
CA GLY A 148 -0.34 -9.44 4.90
C GLY A 148 -0.31 -8.42 3.76
N LEU A 149 -0.99 -8.69 2.64
CA LEU A 149 -1.17 -7.70 1.58
C LEU A 149 -2.00 -6.49 2.03
N TYR A 150 -3.12 -6.73 2.74
CA TYR A 150 -3.96 -5.68 3.31
C TYR A 150 -3.16 -4.78 4.27
N ASP A 151 -2.36 -5.39 5.14
CA ASP A 151 -1.50 -4.66 6.08
C ASP A 151 -0.47 -3.81 5.33
N ASN A 152 0.12 -4.32 4.24
CA ASN A 152 1.02 -3.55 3.38
C ASN A 152 0.31 -2.32 2.76
N TYR A 153 -0.92 -2.46 2.25
CA TYR A 153 -1.70 -1.31 1.77
C TYR A 153 -1.91 -0.28 2.87
N SER A 154 -2.27 -0.73 4.07
CA SER A 154 -2.48 0.14 5.23
C SER A 154 -1.23 0.91 5.62
N GLU A 155 -0.06 0.25 5.66
CA GLU A 155 1.24 0.88 5.92
C GLU A 155 1.61 1.92 4.85
N LEU A 156 1.48 1.57 3.57
CA LEU A 156 1.79 2.47 2.45
C LEU A 156 0.90 3.73 2.46
N ILE A 157 -0.39 3.57 2.75
CA ILE A 157 -1.33 4.69 2.89
C ILE A 157 -0.98 5.55 4.10
N ALA A 158 -0.59 4.94 5.23
CA ALA A 158 -0.16 5.65 6.43
C ALA A 158 1.11 6.49 6.18
N ILE A 159 2.11 5.94 5.48
CA ILE A 159 3.32 6.67 5.07
C ILE A 159 2.93 7.91 4.26
N ARG A 160 2.08 7.72 3.26
CA ARG A 160 1.64 8.81 2.38
C ARG A 160 0.89 9.89 3.13
N ASN A 161 -0.09 9.52 3.94
CA ASN A 161 -0.94 10.47 4.68
C ASN A 161 -0.16 11.18 5.80
N GLY A 162 0.81 10.52 6.41
CA GLY A 162 1.66 11.11 7.45
C GLY A 162 2.78 12.00 6.92
N ASN A 163 3.06 11.99 5.61
CA ASN A 163 4.18 12.69 4.99
C ASN A 163 3.78 13.32 3.64
N THR A 164 2.70 14.09 3.63
CA THR A 164 2.12 14.68 2.40
C THR A 164 3.10 15.58 1.64
N ASP A 165 4.05 16.17 2.34
CA ASP A 165 5.13 17.00 1.80
C ASP A 165 6.06 16.21 0.85
N LEU A 166 6.32 14.92 1.10
CA LEU A 166 7.08 14.05 0.21
C LEU A 166 6.37 13.76 -1.12
N PHE A 167 5.06 13.96 -1.17
CA PHE A 167 4.22 13.69 -2.35
C PHE A 167 3.65 14.95 -2.99
N ALA A 168 4.09 16.13 -2.53
CA ALA A 168 3.69 17.42 -3.08
C ALA A 168 4.47 17.76 -4.36
N GLU A 169 3.96 18.69 -5.15
CA GLU A 169 4.63 19.20 -6.36
C GLU A 169 6.02 19.78 -6.08
N THR A 170 6.19 20.32 -4.87
CA THR A 170 7.47 20.93 -4.41
C THR A 170 8.51 19.90 -3.99
N ALA A 171 8.15 18.63 -3.83
CA ALA A 171 9.09 17.56 -3.54
C ALA A 171 9.94 17.24 -4.78
N THR A 172 11.18 16.84 -4.53
CA THR A 172 11.98 16.20 -5.58
C THR A 172 11.57 14.73 -5.66
N PHE A 173 11.13 14.30 -6.84
CA PHE A 173 10.73 12.92 -7.06
C PHE A 173 11.40 12.32 -8.29
N ASP A 174 11.97 11.12 -8.13
CA ASP A 174 12.50 10.31 -9.23
C ASP A 174 11.91 8.92 -9.21
N ILE A 175 11.60 8.38 -10.39
CA ILE A 175 11.01 7.05 -10.58
C ILE A 175 11.71 6.31 -11.71
N ASN A 176 12.17 5.10 -11.41
CA ASN A 176 12.82 4.16 -12.32
C ASN A 176 12.11 2.78 -12.21
N CYS A 177 10.82 2.77 -12.58
CA CYS A 177 9.94 1.61 -12.52
C CYS A 177 9.61 1.04 -13.90
N GLY A 178 10.47 1.32 -14.90
CA GLY A 178 10.33 0.82 -16.26
C GLY A 178 10.71 -0.65 -16.41
N GLN A 179 10.38 -1.23 -17.56
CA GLN A 179 10.76 -2.61 -17.89
C GLN A 179 12.29 -2.80 -17.97
N ALA A 180 13.05 -1.76 -18.31
CA ALA A 180 14.53 -1.81 -18.35
C ALA A 180 15.13 -2.03 -16.95
N ASN A 181 14.43 -1.64 -15.89
CA ASN A 181 14.88 -1.77 -14.50
C ASN A 181 14.51 -3.13 -13.87
N TRP A 182 14.17 -4.14 -14.69
CA TRP A 182 13.75 -5.44 -14.17
C TRP A 182 14.87 -6.22 -13.49
N ALA A 183 16.02 -6.32 -14.15
CA ALA A 183 17.12 -7.13 -13.65
C ALA A 183 17.81 -6.51 -12.42
N ASP A 184 17.96 -5.17 -12.44
CA ASP A 184 18.75 -4.42 -11.48
C ASP A 184 17.92 -3.85 -10.33
N GLY A 185 16.59 -4.03 -10.38
CA GLY A 185 15.64 -3.49 -9.41
C GLY A 185 15.06 -2.14 -9.82
N ARG A 186 13.84 -1.89 -9.37
CA ARG A 186 13.11 -0.64 -9.58
C ARG A 186 13.27 0.26 -8.37
N THR A 187 13.34 1.55 -8.60
CA THR A 187 13.53 2.52 -7.53
C THR A 187 12.60 3.70 -7.65
N MET A 188 12.16 4.23 -6.51
CA MET A 188 11.54 5.54 -6.39
C MET A 188 12.23 6.28 -5.25
N VAL A 189 12.46 7.57 -5.45
CA VAL A 189 13.08 8.43 -4.42
C VAL A 189 12.27 9.70 -4.32
N SER A 190 11.82 10.03 -3.12
CA SER A 190 11.15 11.29 -2.82
C SER A 190 11.90 12.05 -1.72
N LYS A 191 12.04 13.37 -1.88
CA LYS A 191 12.72 14.24 -0.92
C LYS A 191 11.97 15.56 -0.74
N ALA A 192 11.79 15.95 0.53
CA ALA A 192 11.18 17.23 0.90
C ALA A 192 11.80 17.73 2.22
N GLY A 193 12.47 18.89 2.18
CA GLY A 193 13.21 19.40 3.33
C GLY A 193 14.31 18.41 3.76
N ASP A 194 14.24 17.97 5.01
CA ASP A 194 15.13 16.98 5.62
C ASP A 194 14.58 15.54 5.53
N LYS A 195 13.40 15.35 4.96
CA LYS A 195 12.79 14.04 4.78
C LYS A 195 13.19 13.41 3.46
N GLU A 196 13.48 12.13 3.52
CA GLU A 196 13.80 11.29 2.36
C GLU A 196 13.05 9.96 2.46
N LEU A 197 12.51 9.50 1.33
CA LEU A 197 11.87 8.20 1.17
C LEU A 197 12.47 7.49 -0.04
N TYR A 198 13.01 6.32 0.18
CA TYR A 198 13.58 5.43 -0.84
C TYR A 198 12.74 4.18 -0.92
N THR A 199 12.21 3.88 -2.09
CA THR A 199 11.47 2.64 -2.34
C THR A 199 12.24 1.81 -3.34
N VAL A 200 12.56 0.57 -2.98
CA VAL A 200 13.26 -0.39 -3.85
C VAL A 200 12.37 -1.61 -4.04
N ILE A 201 12.18 -2.01 -5.28
CA ILE A 201 11.34 -3.13 -5.68
C ILE A 201 12.18 -4.14 -6.46
N ASN A 202 12.12 -5.39 -6.06
CA ASN A 202 12.72 -6.50 -6.79
C ASN A 202 11.68 -7.23 -7.66
N PRO A 203 11.65 -7.01 -8.96
CA PRO A 203 10.71 -7.69 -9.86
C PRO A 203 11.12 -9.13 -10.22
N ASN A 204 12.34 -9.58 -9.88
CA ASN A 204 12.78 -10.94 -10.16
C ASN A 204 11.96 -11.95 -9.34
N ILE A 205 11.64 -13.10 -9.95
CA ILE A 205 10.79 -14.11 -9.33
C ILE A 205 11.59 -14.98 -8.34
N ASN A 206 12.84 -15.30 -8.66
CA ASN A 206 13.61 -16.32 -7.97
C ASN A 206 14.97 -15.81 -7.43
N LYS A 207 15.24 -14.52 -7.56
CA LYS A 207 16.56 -13.95 -7.24
C LYS A 207 16.43 -12.74 -6.33
N GLU A 208 17.13 -12.78 -5.21
CA GLU A 208 17.42 -11.61 -4.40
C GLU A 208 18.35 -10.65 -5.18
N ILE A 209 18.20 -9.36 -5.02
CA ILE A 209 19.05 -8.35 -5.62
C ILE A 209 19.58 -7.38 -4.59
N THR A 210 20.76 -6.82 -4.86
CA THR A 210 21.31 -5.66 -4.15
C THR A 210 21.38 -4.49 -5.10
N VAL A 211 20.69 -3.40 -4.74
CA VAL A 211 20.55 -2.19 -5.53
C VAL A 211 21.42 -1.09 -4.91
N ASN A 212 22.15 -0.36 -5.75
CA ASN A 212 22.85 0.83 -5.30
C ASN A 212 21.86 2.01 -5.14
N VAL A 213 21.85 2.62 -3.97
CA VAL A 213 20.96 3.74 -3.61
C VAL A 213 21.78 4.90 -3.07
N ASN A 214 21.56 6.08 -3.64
CA ASN A 214 22.25 7.27 -3.17
C ASN A 214 21.48 7.95 -2.03
N PHE A 215 21.68 7.43 -0.81
CA PHE A 215 21.16 8.05 0.41
C PHE A 215 21.78 9.45 0.62
N GLY A 216 20.97 10.40 1.07
CA GLY A 216 21.42 11.77 1.35
C GLY A 216 22.42 11.82 2.50
N LEU A 217 22.17 11.06 3.58
CA LEU A 217 23.10 10.86 4.68
C LEU A 217 23.76 9.49 4.55
N LYS A 218 25.07 9.43 4.83
CA LYS A 218 25.84 8.17 4.83
C LYS A 218 25.92 7.60 6.25
N ASP A 219 24.76 7.53 6.91
CA ASP A 219 24.61 7.06 8.28
C ASP A 219 23.39 6.14 8.36
N ASP A 220 23.61 4.88 8.71
CA ASP A 220 22.56 3.87 8.82
C ASP A 220 21.53 4.24 9.93
N ALA A 221 21.97 4.93 10.99
CA ALA A 221 21.10 5.36 12.08
C ALA A 221 20.13 6.50 11.70
N ALA A 222 20.39 7.18 10.57
CA ALA A 222 19.50 8.23 10.04
C ALA A 222 18.25 7.67 9.35
N TYR A 223 18.19 6.37 9.08
CA TYR A 223 17.13 5.74 8.31
C TYR A 223 16.53 4.54 9.01
N GLN A 224 15.31 4.21 8.62
CA GLN A 224 14.61 3.00 9.07
C GLN A 224 13.79 2.41 7.93
N ILE A 225 13.54 1.10 7.98
CA ILE A 225 12.53 0.47 7.12
C ILE A 225 11.16 0.91 7.65
N VAL A 226 10.41 1.63 6.80
CA VAL A 226 9.09 2.17 7.13
C VAL A 226 7.95 1.32 6.59
N SER A 227 8.20 0.51 5.56
CA SER A 227 7.33 -0.57 5.07
C SER A 227 8.14 -1.58 4.26
N LYS A 228 7.67 -2.79 4.20
CA LYS A 228 8.24 -3.88 3.40
C LYS A 228 7.19 -4.93 3.06
N SER A 229 7.40 -5.73 2.05
CA SER A 229 6.54 -6.90 1.81
C SER A 229 6.42 -7.74 3.08
N TYR A 230 5.19 -8.09 3.46
CA TYR A 230 4.94 -8.86 4.69
C TYR A 230 5.83 -10.13 4.74
N ASN A 231 6.27 -10.51 5.93
CA ASN A 231 7.15 -11.67 6.16
C ASN A 231 8.44 -11.70 5.31
N SER A 232 8.87 -10.57 4.73
CA SER A 232 10.15 -10.46 4.02
C SER A 232 11.24 -9.89 4.92
N ASN A 233 12.50 -10.13 4.56
CA ASN A 233 13.68 -9.69 5.30
C ASN A 233 14.64 -8.88 4.40
N PRO A 234 14.23 -7.72 3.88
CA PRO A 234 15.14 -6.82 3.19
C PRO A 234 16.13 -6.21 4.18
N SER A 235 17.27 -5.75 3.66
CA SER A 235 18.27 -5.03 4.46
C SER A 235 18.79 -3.82 3.68
N PHE A 236 19.38 -2.85 4.39
CA PHE A 236 20.03 -1.71 3.77
C PHE A 236 21.27 -1.30 4.57
N SER A 237 22.17 -0.59 3.90
CA SER A 237 23.24 0.18 4.50
C SER A 237 23.35 1.53 3.79
N ALA A 238 22.99 2.61 4.48
CA ALA A 238 23.09 3.96 3.96
C ALA A 238 24.55 4.40 3.81
N SER A 239 25.42 3.94 4.72
CA SER A 239 26.87 4.18 4.67
C SER A 239 27.52 3.53 3.44
N ALA A 240 27.12 2.31 3.09
CA ALA A 240 27.57 1.62 1.86
C ALA A 240 26.76 2.03 0.61
N GLY A 241 25.61 2.66 0.78
CA GLY A 241 24.72 3.03 -0.35
C GLY A 241 24.06 1.83 -1.00
N THR A 242 23.67 0.80 -0.25
CA THR A 242 23.10 -0.44 -0.78
C THR A 242 21.79 -0.83 -0.11
N VAL A 243 20.91 -1.46 -0.87
CA VAL A 243 19.64 -2.05 -0.40
C VAL A 243 19.50 -3.45 -0.99
N THR A 244 19.33 -4.45 -0.14
CA THR A 244 19.11 -5.85 -0.55
C THR A 244 17.65 -6.21 -0.37
N VAL A 245 17.01 -6.72 -1.43
CA VAL A 245 15.58 -7.01 -1.47
C VAL A 245 15.35 -8.43 -1.97
N PRO A 246 14.64 -9.27 -1.19
CA PRO A 246 14.24 -10.61 -1.63
C PRO A 246 13.41 -10.60 -2.92
N ALA A 247 13.37 -11.72 -3.63
CA ALA A 247 12.58 -11.88 -4.84
C ALA A 247 11.10 -11.49 -4.64
N ASN A 248 10.49 -10.86 -5.62
CA ASN A 248 9.09 -10.40 -5.65
C ASN A 248 8.72 -9.29 -4.65
N CYS A 249 9.65 -8.88 -3.79
CA CYS A 249 9.39 -7.99 -2.67
C CYS A 249 9.70 -6.53 -2.96
N TYR A 250 9.20 -5.66 -2.09
CA TYR A 250 9.61 -4.26 -1.98
C TYR A 250 10.10 -3.94 -0.57
N VAL A 251 10.81 -2.84 -0.45
CA VAL A 251 11.13 -2.16 0.79
C VAL A 251 11.04 -0.66 0.61
N ALA A 252 10.46 0.03 1.57
CA ALA A 252 10.49 1.48 1.70
C ALA A 252 11.34 1.87 2.92
N ILE A 253 12.30 2.77 2.71
CA ILE A 253 13.27 3.23 3.71
C ILE A 253 13.14 4.73 3.83
N GLY A 254 12.90 5.23 5.03
CA GLY A 254 12.68 6.66 5.28
C GLY A 254 13.61 7.22 6.33
N SER A 255 14.01 8.49 6.17
CA SER A 255 14.64 9.31 7.20
C SER A 255 13.64 9.91 8.20
N MET A 256 12.33 9.74 7.92
CA MET A 256 11.24 10.22 8.76
C MET A 256 10.78 9.19 9.78
N LYS A 257 10.21 9.67 10.87
CA LYS A 257 9.41 8.82 11.75
C LYS A 257 8.07 8.60 11.05
N VAL A 258 7.66 7.35 10.92
CA VAL A 258 6.28 7.03 10.52
C VAL A 258 5.39 7.48 11.68
N SER A 259 4.79 8.65 11.54
CA SER A 259 3.70 9.08 12.42
C SER A 259 2.42 8.42 11.92
N GLY A 260 2.29 7.17 12.19
CA GLY A 260 1.09 6.42 11.88
C GLY A 260 0.99 5.36 12.94
N VAL A 261 -0.20 5.09 13.37
CA VAL A 261 -0.59 4.07 14.32
C VAL A 261 0.56 3.12 14.67
N GLU A 262 1.38 3.49 15.68
CA GLU A 262 2.35 2.56 16.23
C GLU A 262 1.59 1.30 16.59
N GLY A 263 1.82 0.25 15.83
CA GLY A 263 1.52 -1.10 16.19
C GLY A 263 0.09 -1.39 16.63
N VAL A 264 -0.87 -1.34 15.70
CA VAL A 264 -2.11 -2.11 15.92
C VAL A 264 -1.82 -3.63 15.90
N TRP A 265 -0.60 -4.03 15.47
CA TRP A 265 -0.22 -5.45 15.31
C TRP A 265 1.27 -5.71 15.58
N SER A 266 1.87 -5.17 16.65
CA SER A 266 3.16 -5.68 17.09
C SER A 266 2.94 -6.88 18.03
N ASP A 267 3.24 -8.06 17.56
CA ASP A 267 3.50 -9.27 18.38
C ASP A 267 4.80 -9.13 19.18
N SER A 268 5.06 -7.98 19.79
CA SER A 268 6.27 -7.81 20.58
C SER A 268 6.03 -6.90 21.77
N ALA A 269 6.01 -7.53 22.91
CA ALA A 269 5.73 -7.09 24.26
C ALA A 269 4.23 -7.08 24.55
N ALA A 270 3.81 -7.93 25.49
CA ALA A 270 2.45 -8.00 25.98
C ALA A 270 1.96 -6.58 26.29
N SER A 271 1.01 -6.08 25.49
CA SER A 271 0.30 -4.85 25.80
C SER A 271 -0.18 -4.95 27.23
N ALA A 272 0.07 -3.92 28.03
CA ALA A 272 -0.46 -3.87 29.38
C ALA A 272 -2.01 -3.74 29.37
N LEU A 273 -2.60 -3.47 28.21
CA LEU A 273 -4.04 -3.40 27.97
C LEU A 273 -4.53 -4.72 27.36
N SER A 274 -5.24 -5.50 28.14
CA SER A 274 -5.94 -6.73 27.70
C SER A 274 -7.43 -6.50 27.70
N ILE A 275 -8.07 -6.70 26.55
CA ILE A 275 -9.52 -6.55 26.38
C ILE A 275 -10.10 -7.71 25.59
N HIS A 276 -11.34 -8.06 25.88
CA HIS A 276 -12.10 -9.01 25.07
C HIS A 276 -13.58 -8.64 25.04
N ARG A 277 -14.32 -9.29 24.14
CA ARG A 277 -15.77 -9.18 24.07
C ARG A 277 -16.43 -10.26 24.91
N GLU A 278 -17.41 -9.87 25.70
CA GLU A 278 -18.31 -10.80 26.40
C GLU A 278 -19.77 -10.36 26.21
N GLY A 279 -20.51 -11.06 25.37
CA GLY A 279 -21.86 -10.66 25.00
C GLY A 279 -21.90 -9.26 24.35
N ASN A 280 -22.66 -8.36 24.96
CA ASN A 280 -22.74 -6.94 24.53
C ASN A 280 -21.81 -6.03 25.36
N SER A 281 -20.76 -6.56 25.96
CA SER A 281 -19.84 -5.78 26.76
C SER A 281 -18.40 -5.88 26.28
N ILE A 282 -17.69 -4.77 26.40
CA ILE A 282 -16.23 -4.71 26.35
C ILE A 282 -15.72 -4.99 27.75
N VAL A 283 -14.94 -6.03 27.94
CA VAL A 283 -14.27 -6.38 29.19
C VAL A 283 -12.81 -6.00 29.11
N VAL A 284 -12.34 -5.24 30.07
CA VAL A 284 -10.94 -4.88 30.27
C VAL A 284 -10.40 -5.75 31.37
N ASP A 285 -9.49 -6.68 31.04
CA ASP A 285 -8.90 -7.61 32.02
C ASP A 285 -7.70 -6.97 32.72
N ASN A 286 -6.93 -6.17 31.99
CA ASN A 286 -5.75 -5.48 32.51
C ASN A 286 -5.54 -4.15 31.80
N ALA A 287 -5.05 -3.15 32.53
CA ALA A 287 -4.66 -1.86 32.01
C ALA A 287 -3.64 -1.21 32.94
N ALA A 288 -2.53 -0.71 32.39
CA ALA A 288 -1.48 -0.02 33.15
C ALA A 288 -1.82 1.45 33.48
N ALA A 289 -2.85 2.01 32.88
CA ALA A 289 -3.32 3.39 33.04
C ALA A 289 -4.86 3.45 32.91
N PRO A 290 -5.50 4.58 33.25
CA PRO A 290 -6.94 4.74 33.01
C PRO A 290 -7.32 4.44 31.56
N VAL A 291 -8.43 3.73 31.41
CA VAL A 291 -8.94 3.31 30.10
C VAL A 291 -10.01 4.28 29.61
N VAL A 292 -9.96 4.65 28.34
CA VAL A 292 -11.01 5.41 27.67
C VAL A 292 -11.51 4.65 26.46
N ILE A 293 -12.82 4.56 26.32
CA ILE A 293 -13.48 3.86 25.19
C ILE A 293 -14.17 4.91 24.33
N PHE A 294 -13.88 4.86 23.02
CA PHE A 294 -14.46 5.72 22.00
C PHE A 294 -15.21 4.89 20.95
N THR A 295 -16.21 5.48 20.32
CA THR A 295 -16.76 5.00 19.06
C THR A 295 -15.77 5.27 17.91
N ALA A 296 -15.94 4.62 16.76
CA ALA A 296 -15.08 4.82 15.60
C ALA A 296 -15.06 6.26 15.07
N ASP A 297 -16.11 7.04 15.33
CA ASP A 297 -16.23 8.47 14.99
C ASP A 297 -15.62 9.40 16.07
N GLY A 298 -14.93 8.84 17.08
CA GLY A 298 -14.20 9.58 18.10
C GLY A 298 -15.02 10.05 19.29
N ARG A 299 -16.32 9.67 19.41
CA ARG A 299 -17.14 10.04 20.55
C ARG A 299 -16.79 9.15 21.76
N LYS A 300 -16.49 9.78 22.90
CA LYS A 300 -16.22 9.05 24.15
C LYS A 300 -17.48 8.32 24.65
N VAL A 301 -17.34 7.03 24.92
CA VAL A 301 -18.40 6.14 25.44
C VAL A 301 -18.28 5.95 26.94
N ALA A 302 -17.07 5.63 27.41
CA ALA A 302 -16.82 5.35 28.80
C ALA A 302 -15.37 5.64 29.22
N SER A 303 -15.13 5.67 30.53
CA SER A 303 -13.80 5.73 31.13
C SER A 303 -13.76 4.83 32.35
N LEU A 304 -12.70 4.03 32.49
CA LEU A 304 -12.41 3.15 33.62
C LEU A 304 -11.08 3.53 34.24
N GLN A 305 -10.92 3.34 35.55
CA GLN A 305 -9.65 3.59 36.26
C GLN A 305 -8.69 2.38 36.23
N GLY A 306 -9.08 1.29 35.57
CA GLY A 306 -8.34 0.03 35.44
C GLY A 306 -9.21 -1.04 34.80
N ALA A 307 -9.06 -2.30 35.22
CA ALA A 307 -9.91 -3.41 34.79
C ALA A 307 -11.38 -3.13 35.07
N GLY A 308 -12.26 -3.60 34.20
CA GLY A 308 -13.69 -3.36 34.31
C GLY A 308 -14.49 -3.78 33.10
N ARG A 309 -15.79 -3.49 33.12
CA ARG A 309 -16.73 -3.89 32.05
C ARG A 309 -17.59 -2.70 31.64
N VAL A 310 -17.82 -2.56 30.36
CA VAL A 310 -18.67 -1.52 29.77
C VAL A 310 -19.64 -2.16 28.78
N GLU A 311 -20.94 -2.01 29.06
CA GLU A 311 -21.98 -2.39 28.09
C GLU A 311 -21.95 -1.43 26.88
N THR A 312 -22.00 -2.01 25.69
CA THR A 312 -21.99 -1.25 24.41
C THR A 312 -23.01 -1.87 23.46
N GLY A 313 -23.48 -1.09 22.50
CA GLY A 313 -24.22 -1.63 21.35
C GLY A 313 -23.30 -2.28 20.33
N ALA A 314 -23.88 -2.86 19.26
CA ALA A 314 -23.10 -3.29 18.11
C ALA A 314 -22.37 -2.10 17.48
N GLY A 315 -21.11 -2.28 17.13
CA GLY A 315 -20.29 -1.22 16.56
C GLY A 315 -18.80 -1.47 16.68
N VAL A 316 -18.03 -0.51 16.19
CA VAL A 316 -16.56 -0.50 16.30
C VAL A 316 -16.16 0.49 17.39
N TYR A 317 -15.32 0.03 18.30
CA TYR A 317 -14.83 0.83 19.41
C TYR A 317 -13.31 0.86 19.45
N ILE A 318 -12.78 1.98 19.88
CA ILE A 318 -11.36 2.19 20.15
C ILE A 318 -11.18 2.32 21.65
N VAL A 319 -10.37 1.45 22.22
CA VAL A 319 -10.07 1.41 23.67
C VAL A 319 -8.61 1.83 23.84
N THR A 320 -8.38 2.86 24.65
CA THR A 320 -7.04 3.41 24.91
C THR A 320 -6.71 3.34 26.39
N SER A 321 -5.44 3.06 26.72
CA SER A 321 -4.90 3.12 28.10
C SER A 321 -3.43 3.54 28.06
N GLY A 322 -3.13 4.75 28.46
CA GLY A 322 -1.78 5.31 28.36
C GLY A 322 -1.33 5.39 26.90
N LYS A 323 -0.33 4.57 26.52
CA LYS A 323 0.18 4.45 25.13
C LYS A 323 -0.52 3.35 24.34
N ASP A 324 -1.25 2.48 25.02
CA ASP A 324 -1.89 1.32 24.39
C ASP A 324 -3.22 1.71 23.77
N THR A 325 -3.47 1.19 22.58
CA THR A 325 -4.74 1.38 21.86
C THR A 325 -5.14 0.07 21.19
N VAL A 326 -6.38 -0.35 21.43
CA VAL A 326 -6.94 -1.58 20.86
C VAL A 326 -8.28 -1.28 20.21
N LYS A 327 -8.51 -1.81 19.02
CA LYS A 327 -9.81 -1.80 18.34
C LYS A 327 -10.58 -3.07 18.67
N ILE A 328 -11.85 -2.94 19.03
CA ILE A 328 -12.76 -4.06 19.27
C ILE A 328 -14.05 -3.88 18.46
N VAL A 329 -14.57 -4.97 17.92
CA VAL A 329 -15.85 -5.01 17.18
C VAL A 329 -16.88 -5.73 18.05
N MET A 330 -17.98 -5.04 18.30
CA MET A 330 -19.09 -5.53 19.16
C MET A 330 -20.27 -5.99 18.32
#